data_b2f5b67369095573db932a115ae1a0d7
#
_entry.id   b2f5b67369095573db932a115ae1a0d7
#
_cell.length_a   1.000
_cell.length_b   1.000
_cell.length_c   1.000
_cell.angle_alpha   90.00
_cell.angle_beta   90.00
_cell.angle_gamma   90.00
#
_symmetry.space_group_name_H-M   'P 1'
#
loop_
_entity.id
_entity.type
_entity.pdbx_description
1 polymer ?
#
loop_
_entity_poly.entity_id
_entity_poly.type
_entity_poly.pdbx_seq_one_letter_code
_entity_poly.pdbx_strand_id
1 'polypeptide(L)'
;MNDLQADLDRLRKANLYRSRRLLDGPQGVRPIIDGRRMLSFCSNDYLGLAAHREVVDALRDGAERYGVGSGAAHLVSGHGEAHRRLEEALAAFTGRPRAL
;
A
#
# COMPACT_ATOMS: atom_id res chain seq x y z
N MET A 1 34.29 -2.10 9.63
CA MET A 1 32.96 -2.76 9.45
C MET A 1 32.18 -2.46 10.72
N ASN A 2 31.08 -1.70 10.62
CA ASN A 2 30.32 -1.38 11.83
C ASN A 2 29.71 -2.67 12.39
N ASP A 3 29.88 -2.89 13.68
CA ASP A 3 29.25 -3.99 14.39
C ASP A 3 27.77 -3.64 14.60
N LEU A 4 26.94 -4.09 13.67
CA LEU A 4 25.48 -3.87 13.69
C LEU A 4 24.87 -4.38 14.99
N GLN A 5 25.39 -5.47 15.56
CA GLN A 5 24.85 -6.03 16.80
C GLN A 5 25.10 -5.10 17.99
N ALA A 6 26.30 -4.52 18.09
CA ALA A 6 26.62 -3.54 19.14
C ALA A 6 25.73 -2.28 19.03
N ASP A 7 25.42 -1.83 17.82
CA ASP A 7 24.50 -0.71 17.58
C ASP A 7 23.06 -1.04 18.00
N LEU A 8 22.57 -2.22 17.69
CA LEU A 8 21.24 -2.69 18.11
C LEU A 8 21.15 -2.81 19.64
N ASP A 9 22.19 -3.32 20.30
CA ASP A 9 22.21 -3.45 21.76
C ASP A 9 22.27 -2.08 22.45
N ARG A 10 22.96 -1.11 21.87
CA ARG A 10 22.93 0.28 22.33
C ARG A 10 21.53 0.89 22.24
N LEU A 11 20.82 0.67 21.11
CA LEU A 11 19.44 1.12 20.95
C LEU A 11 18.49 0.46 21.97
N ARG A 12 18.67 -0.83 22.25
CA ARG A 12 17.88 -1.54 23.29
C ARG A 12 18.12 -0.96 24.67
N LYS A 13 19.39 -0.74 25.05
CA LYS A 13 19.75 -0.14 26.35
C LYS A 13 19.21 1.28 26.52
N ALA A 14 19.14 2.04 25.42
CA ALA A 14 18.58 3.40 25.39
C ALA A 14 17.04 3.44 25.28
N ASN A 15 16.34 2.31 25.25
CA ASN A 15 14.89 2.22 24.96
C ASN A 15 14.47 2.85 23.63
N LEU A 16 15.38 2.91 22.65
CA LEU A 16 15.15 3.44 21.31
C LEU A 16 14.93 2.34 20.27
N TYR A 17 15.12 1.08 20.64
CA TYR A 17 14.88 -0.04 19.76
C TYR A 17 13.38 -0.18 19.47
N ARG A 18 13.05 -0.20 18.18
CA ARG A 18 11.65 -0.36 17.71
C ARG A 18 11.48 -1.74 17.08
N SER A 19 10.56 -2.53 17.60
CA SER A 19 10.13 -3.78 16.99
C SER A 19 8.91 -3.56 16.10
N ARG A 20 8.85 -4.32 15.01
CA ARG A 20 7.64 -4.37 14.18
C ARG A 20 6.59 -5.21 14.89
N ARG A 21 5.35 -4.77 14.84
CA ARG A 21 4.19 -5.53 15.28
C ARG A 21 3.55 -6.23 14.09
N LEU A 22 3.02 -7.41 14.31
CA LEU A 22 2.39 -8.19 13.27
C LEU A 22 0.89 -7.87 13.24
N LEU A 23 0.42 -7.33 12.10
CA LEU A 23 -0.99 -7.21 11.80
C LEU A 23 -1.46 -8.51 11.15
N ASP A 24 -2.51 -9.10 11.68
CA ASP A 24 -3.17 -10.28 11.11
C ASP A 24 -4.53 -9.86 10.52
N GLY A 25 -4.65 -9.99 9.19
CA GLY A 25 -5.84 -9.62 8.44
C GLY A 25 -5.82 -8.21 7.85
N PRO A 26 -6.97 -7.72 7.36
CA PRO A 26 -7.08 -6.43 6.69
C PRO A 26 -6.95 -5.26 7.66
N GLN A 27 -6.58 -4.10 7.11
CA GLN A 27 -6.62 -2.84 7.83
C GLN A 27 -8.05 -2.48 8.26
N GLY A 28 -8.18 -1.78 9.39
CA GLY A 28 -9.47 -1.35 9.89
C GLY A 28 -9.38 -0.75 11.29
N VAL A 29 -10.52 -0.35 11.83
CA VAL A 29 -10.59 0.28 13.17
C VAL A 29 -10.26 -0.70 14.29
N ARG A 30 -10.51 -1.99 14.10
CA ARG A 30 -10.31 -3.05 15.10
C ARG A 30 -9.43 -4.17 14.56
N PRO A 31 -8.14 -3.90 14.25
CA PRO A 31 -7.22 -4.91 13.74
C PRO A 31 -6.85 -5.94 14.82
N ILE A 32 -6.38 -7.09 14.35
CA ILE A 32 -5.70 -8.07 15.22
C ILE A 32 -4.20 -7.80 15.11
N ILE A 33 -3.57 -7.42 16.22
CA ILE A 33 -2.14 -7.12 16.28
C ILE A 33 -1.50 -8.02 17.32
N ASP A 34 -0.49 -8.78 16.91
CA ASP A 34 0.20 -9.77 17.76
C ASP A 34 -0.81 -10.73 18.43
N GLY A 35 -1.83 -11.18 17.67
CA GLY A 35 -2.88 -12.06 18.12
C GLY A 35 -3.94 -11.42 19.03
N ARG A 36 -3.91 -10.11 19.24
CA ARG A 36 -4.87 -9.39 20.09
C ARG A 36 -5.70 -8.40 19.28
N ARG A 37 -7.02 -8.42 19.49
CA ARG A 37 -7.91 -7.40 18.92
C ARG A 37 -7.69 -6.07 19.64
N MET A 38 -7.36 -5.04 18.87
CA MET A 38 -7.03 -3.71 19.37
C MET A 38 -7.89 -2.65 18.69
N LEU A 39 -8.03 -1.48 19.33
CA LEU A 39 -8.59 -0.30 18.70
C LEU A 39 -7.42 0.54 18.14
N SER A 40 -7.43 0.81 16.84
CA SER A 40 -6.35 1.54 16.17
C SER A 40 -6.70 3.02 16.05
N PHE A 41 -5.80 3.87 16.57
CA PHE A 41 -5.83 5.33 16.41
C PHE A 41 -4.66 5.86 15.57
N CYS A 42 -3.82 4.99 15.03
CA CYS A 42 -2.60 5.36 14.32
C CYS A 42 -2.65 5.02 12.82
N SER A 43 -3.83 4.68 12.30
CA SER A 43 -4.01 4.42 10.88
C SER A 43 -4.08 5.73 10.08
N ASN A 44 -3.45 5.73 8.88
CA ASN A 44 -3.61 6.79 7.89
C ASN A 44 -4.75 6.51 6.90
N ASP A 45 -5.46 5.42 7.08
CA ASP A 45 -6.62 5.03 6.25
C ASP A 45 -7.88 5.79 6.71
N TYR A 46 -7.85 7.12 6.60
CA TYR A 46 -8.93 8.00 7.06
C TYR A 46 -10.26 7.76 6.37
N LEU A 47 -10.24 7.31 5.13
CA LEU A 47 -11.44 7.04 4.34
C LEU A 47 -11.88 5.56 4.40
N GLY A 48 -11.10 4.69 5.07
CA GLY A 48 -11.40 3.26 5.16
C GLY A 48 -11.27 2.51 3.83
N LEU A 49 -10.45 3.01 2.91
CA LEU A 49 -10.32 2.46 1.56
C LEU A 49 -9.36 1.27 1.47
N ALA A 50 -8.45 1.10 2.45
CA ALA A 50 -7.43 0.06 2.40
C ALA A 50 -7.99 -1.38 2.35
N ALA A 51 -9.21 -1.59 2.86
CA ALA A 51 -9.91 -2.87 2.81
C ALA A 51 -11.35 -2.71 2.28
N HIS A 52 -11.64 -1.60 1.57
CA HIS A 52 -12.96 -1.35 1.04
C HIS A 52 -13.32 -2.37 -0.04
N ARG A 53 -14.52 -2.94 0.06
CA ARG A 53 -14.94 -4.05 -0.80
C ARG A 53 -14.86 -3.72 -2.28
N GLU A 54 -15.34 -2.56 -2.69
CA GLU A 54 -15.32 -2.14 -4.10
C GLU A 54 -13.88 -1.97 -4.63
N VAL A 55 -12.95 -1.48 -3.79
CA VAL A 55 -11.53 -1.35 -4.17
C VAL A 55 -10.89 -2.73 -4.34
N VAL A 56 -11.19 -3.65 -3.43
CA VAL A 56 -10.70 -5.04 -3.51
C VAL A 56 -11.26 -5.75 -4.74
N ASP A 57 -12.55 -5.60 -5.02
CA ASP A 57 -13.19 -6.22 -6.18
C ASP A 57 -12.63 -5.63 -7.49
N ALA A 58 -12.46 -4.30 -7.58
CA ALA A 58 -11.83 -3.66 -8.74
C ALA A 58 -10.39 -4.14 -8.98
N LEU A 59 -9.61 -4.38 -7.90
CA LEU A 59 -8.27 -4.95 -8.02
C LEU A 59 -8.31 -6.38 -8.58
N ARG A 60 -9.25 -7.21 -8.13
CA ARG A 60 -9.42 -8.58 -8.62
C ARG A 60 -9.80 -8.59 -10.10
N ASP A 61 -10.81 -7.81 -10.47
CA ASP A 61 -11.27 -7.67 -11.85
C ASP A 61 -10.15 -7.15 -12.76
N GLY A 62 -9.37 -6.17 -12.26
CA GLY A 62 -8.21 -5.65 -12.97
C GLY A 62 -7.13 -6.70 -13.19
N ALA A 63 -6.83 -7.50 -12.17
CA ALA A 63 -5.84 -8.57 -12.26
C ALA A 63 -6.27 -9.69 -13.24
N GLU A 64 -7.55 -10.07 -13.22
CA GLU A 64 -8.10 -11.05 -14.15
C GLU A 64 -8.10 -10.54 -15.60
N ARG A 65 -8.42 -9.27 -15.81
CA ARG A 65 -8.57 -8.68 -17.15
C ARG A 65 -7.24 -8.30 -17.78
N TYR A 66 -6.31 -7.77 -17.01
CA TYR A 66 -5.07 -7.14 -17.51
C TYR A 66 -3.81 -7.87 -17.06
N GLY A 67 -3.91 -8.84 -16.16
CA GLY A 67 -2.74 -9.44 -15.50
C GLY A 67 -2.17 -8.51 -14.43
N VAL A 68 -0.96 -8.85 -13.94
CA VAL A 68 -0.31 -8.17 -12.81
C VAL A 68 0.93 -7.37 -13.20
N GLY A 69 1.21 -7.25 -14.48
CA GLY A 69 2.38 -6.50 -14.95
C GLY A 69 2.28 -6.09 -16.40
N SER A 70 2.98 -5.02 -16.75
CA SER A 70 2.94 -4.42 -18.09
C SER A 70 3.77 -5.17 -19.14
N GLY A 71 4.73 -6.00 -18.73
CA GLY A 71 5.61 -6.78 -19.62
C GLY A 71 6.65 -5.96 -20.39
N ALA A 72 6.50 -4.64 -20.50
CA ALA A 72 7.41 -3.75 -21.21
C ALA A 72 7.32 -2.30 -20.67
N ALA A 73 8.22 -1.45 -21.14
CA ALA A 73 8.13 -0.01 -20.88
C ALA A 73 6.95 0.63 -21.63
N HIS A 74 6.40 1.72 -21.10
CA HIS A 74 5.23 2.42 -21.65
C HIS A 74 5.38 2.78 -23.13
N LEU A 75 6.55 3.28 -23.52
CA LEU A 75 6.83 3.70 -24.91
C LEU A 75 7.00 2.56 -25.91
N VAL A 76 7.06 1.31 -25.44
CA VAL A 76 7.18 0.14 -26.32
C VAL A 76 5.82 -0.54 -26.46
N SER A 77 5.41 -1.33 -25.47
CA SER A 77 4.14 -2.06 -25.47
C SER A 77 3.54 -2.23 -24.07
N GLY A 78 4.08 -1.50 -23.08
CA GLY A 78 3.66 -1.59 -21.67
C GLY A 78 2.51 -0.64 -21.29
N HIS A 79 2.11 0.30 -22.16
CA HIS A 79 1.00 1.22 -21.90
C HIS A 79 -0.33 0.57 -22.27
N GLY A 80 -1.02 0.04 -21.28
CA GLY A 80 -2.29 -0.64 -21.48
C GLY A 80 -3.52 0.25 -21.19
N GLU A 81 -4.70 -0.30 -21.46
CA GLU A 81 -5.99 0.36 -21.25
C GLU A 81 -6.22 0.82 -19.80
N ALA A 82 -5.75 0.06 -18.82
CA ALA A 82 -5.83 0.45 -17.41
C ALA A 82 -5.06 1.75 -17.11
N HIS A 83 -3.86 1.90 -17.69
CA HIS A 83 -3.06 3.11 -17.55
C HIS A 83 -3.78 4.31 -18.19
N ARG A 84 -4.24 4.18 -19.44
CA ARG A 84 -4.97 5.22 -20.16
C ARG A 84 -6.19 5.72 -19.37
N ARG A 85 -7.02 4.80 -18.86
CA ARG A 85 -8.20 5.15 -18.06
C ARG A 85 -7.85 5.88 -16.77
N LEU A 86 -6.78 5.47 -16.10
CA LEU A 86 -6.31 6.14 -14.89
C LEU A 86 -5.83 7.56 -15.19
N GLU A 87 -5.05 7.74 -16.25
CA GLU A 87 -4.55 9.05 -16.68
C GLU A 87 -5.71 10.00 -17.04
N GLU A 88 -6.71 9.52 -17.79
CA GLU A 88 -7.92 10.28 -18.12
C GLU A 88 -8.72 10.67 -16.87
N ALA A 89 -8.92 9.73 -15.95
CA ALA A 89 -9.64 9.98 -14.71
C ALA A 89 -8.91 11.00 -13.81
N LEU A 90 -7.59 10.89 -13.69
CA LEU A 90 -6.78 11.82 -12.91
C LEU A 90 -6.75 13.23 -13.54
N ALA A 91 -6.64 13.32 -14.88
CA ALA A 91 -6.70 14.58 -15.59
C ALA A 91 -8.06 15.27 -15.36
N ALA A 92 -9.15 14.54 -15.49
CA ALA A 92 -10.50 15.06 -15.23
C ALA A 92 -10.67 15.50 -13.76
N PHE A 93 -10.25 14.66 -12.80
CA PHE A 93 -10.35 14.95 -11.37
C PHE A 93 -9.58 16.21 -10.95
N THR A 94 -8.40 16.41 -11.53
CA THR A 94 -7.54 17.55 -11.18
C THR A 94 -7.79 18.79 -12.05
N GLY A 95 -8.67 18.71 -13.06
CA GLY A 95 -8.92 19.78 -14.02
C GLY A 95 -7.70 20.10 -14.88
N ARG A 96 -6.82 19.13 -15.12
CA ARG A 96 -5.62 19.27 -15.93
C ARG A 96 -5.83 18.69 -17.33
N PRO A 97 -5.12 19.19 -18.36
CA PRO A 97 -5.28 18.66 -19.72
C PRO A 97 -4.76 17.24 -19.89
N ARG A 98 -3.82 16.79 -19.04
CA ARG A 98 -3.24 15.43 -19.03
C ARG A 98 -2.74 15.06 -17.63
N ALA A 99 -2.65 13.74 -17.37
CA ALA A 99 -1.91 13.13 -16.28
C ALA A 99 -0.99 12.05 -16.86
N LEU A 100 0.11 11.77 -16.16
CA LEU A 100 1.09 10.72 -16.47
C LEU A 100 1.38 9.93 -15.21
#